data_fc718710853745b4297d7abf371af2c7
#
_entry.id   fc718710853745b4297d7abf371af2c7
#
_cell.length_a   1.000
_cell.length_b   1.000
_cell.length_c   1.000
_cell.angle_alpha   90.00
_cell.angle_beta   90.00
_cell.angle_gamma   90.00
#
_symmetry.space_group_name_H-M   'P 1'
#
loop_
_entity.id
_entity.type
_entity.pdbx_description
1 polymer ?
#
loop_
_entity_poly.entity_id
_entity_poly.type
_entity_poly.pdbx_seq_one_letter_code
_entity_poly.pdbx_strand_id
1 'polypeptide(L)'
;MRLYYLWQEGFTQVGHAAAALMFFSMFAGAVPGFWAAWVFCGLDFMYFLALVPSLFMTARKSKFKTDNITVRNVFEGETATVGLRVYAIDKLNVVMLGCFRMDSSLVCEESESISMATGETAEIVCRIRTKKRGAFEIPKVSVMVPEINGALRYAANSGKAELLVFPRPLRVSAFPFLTSGASGVVFAPLLLPSLMRGMDFVGVREYREGDSLRDLHHKAFARYGKPFTKEFETERGAGAILVLDVTARNLREKSSVEMLIRLAAGVGLWLMERSALGRFFIGDDEISLVQGDGGMSFLESLARIPPASLLKSGNGQKLWAPAARPLGPVLRLGLFATEDPLVHKQVVLDVSSKASGDFKNAVADNVLAVNASRLERSFETSRETEVSL
;
A
#
# COMPACT_ATOMS: atom_id res chain seq x y z
N MET A 1 -21.21 -21.31 -8.02
CA MET A 1 -20.67 -19.96 -7.78
C MET A 1 -21.66 -18.81 -8.08
N ARG A 2 -22.30 -18.72 -9.27
CA ARG A 2 -23.24 -17.61 -9.57
C ARG A 2 -24.41 -17.48 -8.58
N LEU A 3 -25.01 -18.58 -8.13
CA LEU A 3 -26.11 -18.59 -7.15
C LEU A 3 -25.68 -18.06 -5.77
N TYR A 4 -24.47 -18.39 -5.32
CA TYR A 4 -23.94 -17.91 -4.05
C TYR A 4 -23.78 -16.38 -4.06
N TYR A 5 -23.29 -15.80 -5.16
CA TYR A 5 -23.15 -14.34 -5.29
C TYR A 5 -24.51 -13.64 -5.39
N LEU A 6 -25.48 -14.20 -6.11
CA LEU A 6 -26.84 -13.67 -6.16
C LEU A 6 -27.49 -13.68 -4.77
N TRP A 7 -27.20 -14.71 -3.97
CA TRP A 7 -27.66 -14.82 -2.60
C TRP A 7 -27.06 -13.71 -1.72
N GLN A 8 -25.77 -13.47 -1.80
CA GLN A 8 -25.12 -12.41 -1.03
C GLN A 8 -25.52 -10.99 -1.46
N GLU A 9 -25.68 -10.78 -2.76
CA GLU A 9 -25.98 -9.47 -3.33
C GLU A 9 -27.46 -9.08 -3.18
N GLY A 10 -28.37 -10.02 -3.30
CA GLY A 10 -29.81 -9.80 -3.34
C GLY A 10 -30.52 -9.90 -1.99
N PHE A 11 -29.99 -10.65 -1.04
CA PHE A 11 -30.59 -10.86 0.27
C PHE A 11 -29.97 -9.94 1.32
N THR A 12 -30.82 -9.41 2.21
CA THR A 12 -30.39 -8.71 3.42
C THR A 12 -30.22 -9.72 4.57
N GLN A 13 -29.80 -9.25 5.74
CA GLN A 13 -29.77 -10.11 6.94
C GLN A 13 -31.13 -10.68 7.28
N VAL A 14 -32.19 -9.86 7.13
CA VAL A 14 -33.58 -10.30 7.33
C VAL A 14 -33.99 -11.37 6.34
N GLY A 15 -33.62 -11.18 5.05
CA GLY A 15 -33.87 -12.17 4.00
C GLY A 15 -33.13 -13.49 4.23
N HIS A 16 -31.90 -13.44 4.72
CA HIS A 16 -31.15 -14.67 5.09
C HIS A 16 -31.81 -15.38 6.27
N ALA A 17 -32.27 -14.66 7.29
CA ALA A 17 -32.95 -15.22 8.44
C ALA A 17 -34.29 -15.90 8.03
N ALA A 18 -35.08 -15.24 7.18
CA ALA A 18 -36.31 -15.80 6.64
C ALA A 18 -36.08 -17.06 5.80
N ALA A 19 -35.06 -17.06 4.94
CA ALA A 19 -34.69 -18.24 4.17
C ALA A 19 -34.21 -19.40 5.06
N ALA A 20 -33.43 -19.12 6.10
CA ALA A 20 -33.01 -20.13 7.07
C ALA A 20 -34.22 -20.73 7.81
N LEU A 21 -35.17 -19.90 8.18
CA LEU A 21 -36.40 -20.33 8.83
C LEU A 21 -37.26 -21.24 7.93
N MET A 22 -37.36 -20.90 6.64
CA MET A 22 -38.00 -21.75 5.62
C MET A 22 -37.34 -23.12 5.51
N PHE A 23 -35.99 -23.16 5.42
CA PHE A 23 -35.26 -24.43 5.40
C PHE A 23 -35.49 -25.26 6.66
N PHE A 24 -35.42 -24.61 7.82
CA PHE A 24 -35.65 -25.28 9.10
C PHE A 24 -37.07 -25.86 9.20
N SER A 25 -38.10 -25.10 8.80
CA SER A 25 -39.50 -25.56 8.82
C SER A 25 -39.72 -26.74 7.84
N MET A 26 -39.04 -26.72 6.69
CA MET A 26 -39.10 -27.82 5.75
C MET A 26 -38.51 -29.11 6.35
N PHE A 27 -37.36 -29.07 7.02
CA PHE A 27 -36.78 -30.22 7.69
C PHE A 27 -37.62 -30.70 8.89
N ALA A 28 -38.16 -29.77 9.70
CA ALA A 28 -39.02 -30.09 10.81
C ALA A 28 -40.31 -30.78 10.35
N GLY A 29 -40.87 -30.41 9.20
CA GLY A 29 -42.03 -31.03 8.59
C GLY A 29 -41.80 -32.48 8.14
N ALA A 30 -40.54 -32.90 7.94
CA ALA A 30 -40.21 -34.30 7.63
C ALA A 30 -40.37 -35.24 8.84
N VAL A 31 -40.53 -34.72 10.07
CA VAL A 31 -40.78 -35.52 11.28
C VAL A 31 -42.25 -35.94 11.33
N PRO A 32 -42.58 -37.21 11.47
CA PRO A 32 -43.95 -37.67 11.56
C PRO A 32 -44.70 -36.99 12.72
N GLY A 33 -45.90 -36.46 12.44
CA GLY A 33 -46.75 -35.78 13.42
C GLY A 33 -46.48 -34.28 13.53
N PHE A 34 -45.49 -33.73 12.90
CA PHE A 34 -45.16 -32.30 12.95
C PHE A 34 -45.72 -31.50 11.74
N TRP A 35 -46.98 -31.77 11.37
CA TRP A 35 -47.63 -31.20 10.18
C TRP A 35 -47.71 -29.65 10.20
N ALA A 36 -47.71 -29.03 11.40
CA ALA A 36 -47.68 -27.56 11.54
C ALA A 36 -46.48 -26.94 10.88
N ALA A 37 -45.32 -27.62 10.81
CA ALA A 37 -44.14 -27.13 10.16
C ALA A 37 -44.35 -26.91 8.64
N TRP A 38 -45.17 -27.74 7.99
CA TRP A 38 -45.50 -27.54 6.59
C TRP A 38 -46.35 -26.29 6.36
N VAL A 39 -47.22 -25.92 7.33
CA VAL A 39 -47.97 -24.67 7.26
C VAL A 39 -47.05 -23.48 7.33
N PHE A 40 -46.07 -23.49 8.24
CA PHE A 40 -45.07 -22.42 8.31
C PHE A 40 -44.23 -22.37 7.03
N CYS A 41 -43.78 -23.48 6.51
CA CYS A 41 -43.04 -23.54 5.26
C CYS A 41 -43.86 -22.96 4.08
N GLY A 42 -45.15 -23.25 4.02
CA GLY A 42 -46.05 -22.68 3.03
C GLY A 42 -46.25 -21.18 3.17
N LEU A 43 -46.37 -20.66 4.40
CA LEU A 43 -46.44 -19.23 4.66
C LEU A 43 -45.15 -18.51 4.29
N ASP A 44 -43.99 -19.04 4.64
CA ASP A 44 -42.68 -18.49 4.25
C ASP A 44 -42.50 -18.50 2.73
N PHE A 45 -42.93 -19.57 2.07
CA PHE A 45 -42.86 -19.62 0.60
C PHE A 45 -43.79 -18.57 -0.04
N MET A 46 -44.99 -18.39 0.46
CA MET A 46 -45.92 -17.34 0.01
C MET A 46 -45.33 -15.95 0.25
N TYR A 47 -44.64 -15.76 1.39
CA TYR A 47 -43.93 -14.52 1.69
C TYR A 47 -42.85 -14.21 0.64
N PHE A 48 -41.97 -15.19 0.33
CA PHE A 48 -40.98 -15.02 -0.71
C PHE A 48 -41.57 -14.76 -2.09
N LEU A 49 -42.68 -15.44 -2.42
CA LEU A 49 -43.40 -15.20 -3.67
C LEU A 49 -43.93 -13.76 -3.77
N ALA A 50 -44.39 -13.19 -2.66
CA ALA A 50 -44.87 -11.81 -2.59
C ALA A 50 -43.72 -10.78 -2.67
N LEU A 51 -42.49 -11.15 -2.28
CA LEU A 51 -41.31 -10.27 -2.37
C LEU A 51 -40.84 -10.02 -3.83
N VAL A 52 -41.10 -10.94 -4.74
CA VAL A 52 -40.68 -10.81 -6.15
C VAL A 52 -41.31 -9.59 -6.83
N PRO A 53 -42.65 -9.38 -6.80
CA PRO A 53 -43.24 -8.19 -7.37
C PRO A 53 -42.84 -6.91 -6.62
N SER A 54 -42.64 -6.98 -5.29
CA SER A 54 -42.15 -5.85 -4.50
C SER A 54 -40.77 -5.41 -4.93
N LEU A 55 -39.85 -6.34 -5.12
CA LEU A 55 -38.50 -6.08 -5.65
C LEU A 55 -38.55 -5.45 -7.06
N PHE A 56 -39.43 -5.99 -7.93
CA PHE A 56 -39.58 -5.47 -9.28
C PHE A 56 -40.14 -4.03 -9.28
N MET A 57 -41.10 -3.74 -8.40
CA MET A 57 -41.60 -2.38 -8.20
C MET A 57 -40.51 -1.44 -7.68
N THR A 58 -39.70 -1.90 -6.72
CA THR A 58 -38.56 -1.13 -6.19
C THR A 58 -37.57 -0.82 -7.29
N ALA A 59 -37.20 -1.80 -8.10
CA ALA A 59 -36.29 -1.62 -9.23
C ALA A 59 -36.80 -0.61 -10.27
N ARG A 60 -38.14 -0.63 -10.54
CA ARG A 60 -38.77 0.31 -11.47
C ARG A 60 -38.85 1.75 -10.93
N LYS A 61 -39.09 1.89 -9.63
CA LYS A 61 -39.25 3.19 -8.98
C LYS A 61 -37.92 3.81 -8.56
N SER A 62 -36.85 3.03 -8.43
CA SER A 62 -35.54 3.50 -8.01
C SER A 62 -34.69 3.90 -9.21
N LYS A 63 -35.02 5.05 -9.81
CA LYS A 63 -34.23 5.59 -10.91
C LYS A 63 -33.20 6.58 -10.38
N PHE A 64 -31.96 6.36 -10.73
CA PHE A 64 -30.83 7.22 -10.37
C PHE A 64 -29.77 7.19 -11.45
N LYS A 65 -28.90 8.19 -11.46
CA LYS A 65 -27.67 8.23 -12.26
C LYS A 65 -26.48 8.15 -11.32
N THR A 66 -25.45 7.47 -11.75
CA THR A 66 -24.18 7.35 -11.00
C THR A 66 -23.08 8.05 -11.78
N ASP A 67 -22.21 8.70 -11.04
CA ASP A 67 -20.99 9.34 -11.54
C ASP A 67 -19.78 8.44 -11.27
N ASN A 68 -18.58 8.99 -11.37
CA ASN A 68 -17.34 8.25 -11.16
C ASN A 68 -17.21 7.73 -9.71
N ILE A 69 -16.63 6.54 -9.60
CA ILE A 69 -16.28 5.94 -8.31
C ILE A 69 -15.00 6.62 -7.81
N THR A 70 -15.04 7.11 -6.57
CA THR A 70 -13.89 7.67 -5.88
C THR A 70 -13.34 6.64 -4.90
N VAL A 71 -12.03 6.41 -4.92
CA VAL A 71 -11.36 5.49 -4.01
C VAL A 71 -10.24 6.22 -3.29
N ARG A 72 -10.24 6.16 -1.97
CA ARG A 72 -9.17 6.69 -1.15
C ARG A 72 -8.20 5.57 -0.80
N ASN A 73 -6.97 5.67 -1.33
CA ASN A 73 -5.90 4.76 -0.99
C ASN A 73 -5.47 4.95 0.47
N VAL A 74 -5.09 3.87 1.13
CA VAL A 74 -4.78 3.85 2.57
C VAL A 74 -3.58 2.96 2.87
N PHE A 75 -3.07 3.07 4.08
CA PHE A 75 -2.05 2.15 4.58
C PHE A 75 -2.67 0.85 5.11
N GLU A 76 -1.86 -0.19 5.13
CA GLU A 76 -2.22 -1.50 5.67
C GLU A 76 -2.74 -1.39 7.10
N GLY A 77 -3.89 -2.02 7.37
CA GLY A 77 -4.58 -1.98 8.66
C GLY A 77 -5.54 -0.79 8.85
N GLU A 78 -5.59 0.14 7.91
CA GLU A 78 -6.54 1.25 7.94
C GLU A 78 -7.83 0.91 7.20
N THR A 79 -8.85 1.73 7.41
CA THR A 79 -10.13 1.62 6.73
C THR A 79 -10.14 2.52 5.49
N ALA A 80 -10.22 1.88 4.32
CA ALA A 80 -10.39 2.56 3.05
C ALA A 80 -11.83 3.01 2.84
N THR A 81 -12.02 4.07 2.08
CA THR A 81 -13.34 4.56 1.68
C THR A 81 -13.50 4.47 0.17
N VAL A 82 -14.59 3.84 -0.25
CA VAL A 82 -15.05 3.85 -1.64
C VAL A 82 -16.31 4.70 -1.69
N GLY A 83 -16.25 5.81 -2.39
CA GLY A 83 -17.36 6.73 -2.57
C GLY A 83 -17.94 6.64 -3.97
N LEU A 84 -19.24 6.88 -4.08
CA LEU A 84 -19.95 6.99 -5.34
C LEU A 84 -20.95 8.15 -5.26
N ARG A 85 -20.83 9.09 -6.19
CA ARG A 85 -21.80 10.17 -6.30
C ARG A 85 -23.01 9.68 -7.08
N VAL A 86 -24.19 9.81 -6.45
CA VAL A 86 -25.48 9.37 -6.99
C VAL A 86 -26.40 10.57 -7.12
N TYR A 87 -27.05 10.71 -8.28
CA TYR A 87 -28.11 11.66 -8.53
C TYR A 87 -29.45 10.93 -8.58
N ALA A 88 -30.35 11.26 -7.65
CA ALA A 88 -31.68 10.65 -7.54
C ALA A 88 -32.66 11.26 -8.55
N ILE A 89 -33.15 10.46 -9.50
CA ILE A 89 -34.23 10.87 -10.43
C ILE A 89 -35.57 10.76 -9.73
N ASP A 90 -35.80 9.67 -8.98
CA ASP A 90 -36.97 9.41 -8.17
C ASP A 90 -36.60 9.44 -6.67
N LYS A 91 -37.57 9.63 -5.79
CA LYS A 91 -37.32 9.58 -4.35
C LYS A 91 -36.83 8.20 -3.91
N LEU A 92 -35.70 8.17 -3.23
CA LEU A 92 -35.05 6.96 -2.72
C LEU A 92 -35.09 6.99 -1.18
N ASN A 93 -35.87 6.07 -0.57
CA ASN A 93 -36.02 6.06 0.88
C ASN A 93 -34.77 5.63 1.62
N VAL A 94 -34.08 4.62 1.08
CA VAL A 94 -32.81 4.12 1.62
C VAL A 94 -31.91 3.72 0.45
N VAL A 95 -30.70 4.22 0.45
CA VAL A 95 -29.68 3.87 -0.55
C VAL A 95 -28.39 3.56 0.17
N MET A 96 -27.72 2.50 -0.23
CA MET A 96 -26.43 2.07 0.32
C MET A 96 -25.47 1.72 -0.80
N LEU A 97 -24.17 1.81 -0.55
CA LEU A 97 -23.14 1.35 -1.46
C LEU A 97 -22.63 -0.03 -1.03
N GLY A 98 -22.60 -0.99 -1.94
CA GLY A 98 -22.05 -2.32 -1.71
C GLY A 98 -20.86 -2.60 -2.60
N CYS A 99 -19.80 -3.15 -1.98
CA CYS A 99 -18.63 -3.66 -2.68
C CYS A 99 -18.62 -5.17 -2.59
N PHE A 100 -18.61 -5.85 -3.75
CA PHE A 100 -18.78 -7.29 -3.84
C PHE A 100 -17.61 -7.96 -4.55
N ARG A 101 -17.41 -9.24 -4.27
CA ARG A 101 -16.39 -10.12 -4.89
C ARG A 101 -14.97 -9.66 -4.63
N MET A 102 -14.76 -9.02 -3.49
CA MET A 102 -13.45 -8.57 -3.05
C MET A 102 -12.57 -9.74 -2.62
N ASP A 103 -11.26 -9.50 -2.60
CA ASP A 103 -10.30 -10.42 -2.02
C ASP A 103 -10.57 -10.65 -0.52
N SER A 104 -10.19 -11.82 0.00
CA SER A 104 -10.34 -12.18 1.42
C SER A 104 -9.58 -11.27 2.39
N SER A 105 -8.62 -10.52 1.89
CA SER A 105 -7.85 -9.52 2.64
C SER A 105 -8.61 -8.22 2.87
N LEU A 106 -9.75 -8.04 2.18
CA LEU A 106 -10.63 -6.88 2.29
C LEU A 106 -11.93 -7.31 2.97
N VAL A 107 -12.35 -6.54 3.97
CA VAL A 107 -13.62 -6.76 4.65
C VAL A 107 -14.46 -5.51 4.53
N CYS A 108 -15.63 -5.63 3.87
CA CYS A 108 -16.59 -4.54 3.82
C CYS A 108 -17.18 -4.34 5.23
N GLU A 109 -16.96 -3.19 5.80
CA GLU A 109 -17.67 -2.72 6.99
C GLU A 109 -19.02 -2.12 6.58
N GLU A 110 -19.78 -1.62 7.53
CA GLU A 110 -21.09 -1.07 7.24
C GLU A 110 -21.01 0.10 6.23
N SER A 111 -21.85 0.01 5.20
CA SER A 111 -22.11 1.14 4.31
C SER A 111 -23.14 2.07 4.95
N GLU A 112 -22.88 3.36 4.90
CA GLU A 112 -23.85 4.35 5.36
C GLU A 112 -25.11 4.29 4.49
N SER A 113 -26.29 4.30 5.14
CA SER A 113 -27.58 4.38 4.45
C SER A 113 -28.01 5.83 4.40
N ILE A 114 -28.36 6.31 3.21
CA ILE A 114 -28.82 7.69 2.99
C ILE A 114 -30.20 7.66 2.34
N SER A 115 -31.08 8.57 2.74
CA SER A 115 -32.34 8.84 2.03
C SER A 115 -32.15 10.04 1.10
N MET A 116 -32.68 9.97 -0.11
CA MET A 116 -32.52 11.02 -1.11
C MET A 116 -33.88 11.47 -1.64
N ALA A 117 -34.07 12.76 -1.72
CA ALA A 117 -35.23 13.36 -2.40
C ALA A 117 -35.04 13.36 -3.92
N THR A 118 -36.12 13.54 -4.66
CA THR A 118 -36.10 13.67 -6.11
C THR A 118 -35.23 14.88 -6.52
N GLY A 119 -34.27 14.68 -7.42
CA GLY A 119 -33.35 15.72 -7.88
C GLY A 119 -32.14 15.98 -6.97
N GLU A 120 -32.02 15.26 -5.88
CA GLU A 120 -30.90 15.39 -4.94
C GLU A 120 -29.67 14.63 -5.43
N THR A 121 -28.47 15.18 -5.14
CA THR A 121 -27.19 14.54 -5.37
C THR A 121 -26.51 14.31 -4.04
N ALA A 122 -26.15 13.07 -3.76
CA ALA A 122 -25.41 12.71 -2.55
C ALA A 122 -24.24 11.78 -2.88
N GLU A 123 -23.21 11.82 -2.04
CA GLU A 123 -22.11 10.87 -2.08
C GLU A 123 -22.37 9.76 -1.06
N ILE A 124 -22.43 8.53 -1.56
CA ILE A 124 -22.63 7.33 -0.74
C ILE A 124 -21.27 6.67 -0.55
N VAL A 125 -20.93 6.32 0.69
CA VAL A 125 -19.63 5.81 1.06
C VAL A 125 -19.74 4.39 1.63
N CYS A 126 -18.86 3.50 1.16
CA CYS A 126 -18.64 2.18 1.72
C CYS A 126 -17.27 2.14 2.38
N ARG A 127 -17.21 1.66 3.62
CA ARG A 127 -15.96 1.50 4.37
C ARG A 127 -15.45 0.08 4.22
N ILE A 128 -14.16 -0.05 3.86
CA ILE A 128 -13.49 -1.33 3.64
C ILE A 128 -12.27 -1.40 4.54
N ARG A 129 -12.27 -2.34 5.48
CA ARG A 129 -11.10 -2.62 6.31
C ARG A 129 -10.09 -3.43 5.51
N THR A 130 -8.85 -2.93 5.48
CA THR A 130 -7.74 -3.57 4.79
C THR A 130 -6.89 -4.37 5.77
N LYS A 131 -6.54 -5.61 5.44
CA LYS A 131 -5.71 -6.48 6.28
C LYS A 131 -4.28 -6.60 5.77
N LYS A 132 -4.07 -6.44 4.46
CA LYS A 132 -2.78 -6.62 3.80
C LYS A 132 -2.58 -5.53 2.75
N ARG A 133 -1.32 -5.19 2.49
CA ARG A 133 -0.96 -4.34 1.36
C ARG A 133 -1.27 -5.01 0.03
N GLY A 134 -1.42 -4.23 -1.00
CA GLY A 134 -1.60 -4.74 -2.36
C GLY A 134 -2.41 -3.80 -3.25
N ALA A 135 -2.43 -4.12 -4.54
CA ALA A 135 -3.38 -3.56 -5.48
C ALA A 135 -4.57 -4.52 -5.59
N PHE A 136 -5.72 -4.11 -5.11
CA PHE A 136 -6.93 -4.94 -5.07
C PHE A 136 -7.96 -4.40 -6.06
N GLU A 137 -8.40 -5.28 -6.96
CA GLU A 137 -9.54 -4.97 -7.81
C GLU A 137 -10.83 -5.23 -7.01
N ILE A 138 -11.74 -4.25 -7.01
CA ILE A 138 -13.11 -4.40 -6.55
C ILE A 138 -13.97 -4.61 -7.80
N PRO A 139 -14.29 -5.87 -8.15
CA PRO A 139 -14.87 -6.19 -9.45
C PRO A 139 -16.29 -5.67 -9.61
N LYS A 140 -16.96 -5.38 -8.50
CA LYS A 140 -18.33 -4.92 -8.52
C LYS A 140 -18.64 -3.96 -7.40
N VAL A 141 -18.89 -2.71 -7.76
CA VAL A 141 -19.45 -1.67 -6.90
C VAL A 141 -20.91 -1.46 -7.33
N SER A 142 -21.83 -1.55 -6.39
CA SER A 142 -23.26 -1.46 -6.70
C SER A 142 -24.00 -0.55 -5.73
N VAL A 143 -24.92 0.24 -6.26
CA VAL A 143 -25.92 0.95 -5.47
C VAL A 143 -27.00 -0.04 -5.08
N MET A 144 -27.29 -0.14 -3.79
CA MET A 144 -28.28 -1.04 -3.22
C MET A 144 -29.48 -0.27 -2.69
N VAL A 145 -30.66 -0.67 -3.11
CA VAL A 145 -31.92 -0.14 -2.61
C VAL A 145 -32.73 -1.30 -2.03
N PRO A 146 -32.95 -1.35 -0.70
CA PRO A 146 -33.78 -2.39 -0.11
C PRO A 146 -35.24 -2.24 -0.55
N GLU A 147 -35.94 -3.35 -0.68
CA GLU A 147 -37.39 -3.34 -0.88
C GLU A 147 -38.11 -2.96 0.41
N ILE A 148 -39.44 -2.74 0.34
CA ILE A 148 -40.26 -2.18 1.45
C ILE A 148 -40.15 -3.02 2.74
N ASN A 149 -40.11 -4.34 2.63
CA ASN A 149 -40.02 -5.24 3.78
C ASN A 149 -38.56 -5.46 4.24
N GLY A 150 -37.59 -4.97 3.49
CA GLY A 150 -36.18 -5.07 3.83
C GLY A 150 -35.55 -6.48 3.72
N ALA A 151 -36.26 -7.47 3.19
CA ALA A 151 -35.73 -8.82 3.03
C ALA A 151 -34.88 -8.98 1.78
N LEU A 152 -35.22 -8.32 0.69
CA LEU A 152 -34.50 -8.27 -0.56
C LEU A 152 -33.99 -6.85 -0.85
N ARG A 153 -33.01 -6.75 -1.71
CA ARG A 153 -32.47 -5.48 -2.21
C ARG A 153 -32.22 -5.51 -3.70
N TYR A 154 -32.55 -4.42 -4.35
CA TYR A 154 -32.16 -4.18 -5.72
C TYR A 154 -30.73 -3.66 -5.74
N ALA A 155 -29.83 -4.29 -6.50
CA ALA A 155 -28.43 -3.91 -6.65
C ALA A 155 -28.15 -3.52 -8.09
N ALA A 156 -27.93 -2.23 -8.33
CA ALA A 156 -27.52 -1.72 -9.63
C ALA A 156 -26.00 -1.61 -9.70
N ASN A 157 -25.39 -2.29 -10.66
CA ASN A 157 -23.94 -2.23 -10.87
C ASN A 157 -23.54 -0.85 -11.39
N SER A 158 -22.62 -0.19 -10.69
CA SER A 158 -22.09 1.13 -11.05
C SER A 158 -20.66 1.08 -11.62
N GLY A 159 -20.02 -0.08 -11.60
CA GLY A 159 -18.69 -0.25 -12.18
C GLY A 159 -17.73 -1.08 -11.33
N LYS A 160 -16.46 -0.90 -11.64
CA LYS A 160 -15.33 -1.52 -10.95
C LYS A 160 -14.47 -0.43 -10.31
N ALA A 161 -13.73 -0.77 -9.29
CA ALA A 161 -12.77 0.12 -8.65
C ALA A 161 -11.44 -0.63 -8.40
N GLU A 162 -10.34 0.11 -8.37
CA GLU A 162 -9.04 -0.37 -7.90
C GLU A 162 -8.74 0.32 -6.57
N LEU A 163 -8.47 -0.46 -5.54
CA LEU A 163 -8.03 0.00 -4.23
C LEU A 163 -6.57 -0.33 -4.05
N LEU A 164 -5.76 0.68 -3.85
CA LEU A 164 -4.35 0.53 -3.55
C LEU A 164 -4.12 0.66 -2.04
N VAL A 165 -3.56 -0.38 -1.45
CA VAL A 165 -3.22 -0.44 -0.03
C VAL A 165 -1.70 -0.41 0.11
N PHE A 166 -1.18 0.70 0.66
CA PHE A 166 0.25 0.89 0.84
C PHE A 166 0.80 0.03 1.99
N PRO A 167 2.05 -0.44 1.89
CA PRO A 167 2.71 -1.06 3.03
C PRO A 167 2.90 -0.02 4.13
N ARG A 168 2.66 -0.40 5.38
CA ARG A 168 2.92 0.47 6.53
C ARG A 168 4.42 0.57 6.77
N PRO A 169 5.05 1.76 6.61
CA PRO A 169 6.49 1.90 6.73
C PRO A 169 6.93 1.71 8.18
N LEU A 170 8.07 1.04 8.38
CA LEU A 170 8.77 1.06 9.65
C LEU A 170 9.52 2.38 9.77
N ARG A 171 9.30 3.14 10.83
CA ARG A 171 10.04 4.38 11.08
C ARG A 171 11.49 4.06 11.42
N VAL A 172 12.41 4.51 10.58
CA VAL A 172 13.85 4.38 10.77
C VAL A 172 14.36 5.64 11.46
N SER A 173 14.78 5.56 12.72
CA SER A 173 15.31 6.70 13.47
C SER A 173 16.79 6.95 13.18
N ALA A 174 17.57 5.89 13.02
CA ALA A 174 18.98 5.95 12.68
C ALA A 174 19.36 4.83 11.72
N PHE A 175 20.26 5.15 10.80
CA PHE A 175 20.78 4.18 9.84
C PHE A 175 22.29 4.17 9.89
N PRO A 176 22.92 3.15 10.51
CA PRO A 176 24.35 3.17 10.84
C PRO A 176 25.26 3.26 9.62
N PHE A 177 24.82 2.74 8.46
CA PHE A 177 25.61 2.84 7.23
C PHE A 177 25.73 4.26 6.66
N LEU A 178 24.86 5.18 7.07
CA LEU A 178 24.87 6.56 6.60
C LEU A 178 25.51 7.53 7.60
N THR A 179 25.68 7.10 8.85
CA THR A 179 26.28 7.93 9.90
C THR A 179 27.76 7.66 10.14
N SER A 180 28.29 6.52 9.67
CA SER A 180 29.65 6.10 9.94
C SER A 180 30.63 6.53 8.83
N GLY A 181 31.30 7.66 9.04
CA GLY A 181 32.37 8.15 8.18
C GLY A 181 33.71 7.36 8.30
N ALA A 182 33.70 6.14 8.85
CA ALA A 182 34.91 5.37 9.16
C ALA A 182 35.41 4.45 8.06
N SER A 183 34.64 4.15 7.04
CA SER A 183 35.11 3.33 5.92
C SER A 183 34.82 4.02 4.59
N GLY A 184 35.76 4.75 4.10
CA GLY A 184 36.02 5.35 2.78
C GLY A 184 35.00 5.32 1.63
N VAL A 185 33.90 4.62 1.74
CA VAL A 185 32.77 4.69 0.84
C VAL A 185 31.70 5.50 1.53
N VAL A 186 31.73 6.75 1.22
CA VAL A 186 30.77 7.73 1.71
C VAL A 186 29.42 7.42 1.06
N PHE A 187 28.56 6.70 1.78
CA PHE A 187 27.11 6.94 1.69
C PHE A 187 26.80 8.35 2.22
N ALA A 188 27.91 9.07 2.53
CA ALA A 188 27.83 10.45 2.91
C ALA A 188 27.14 11.17 1.80
N PRO A 189 26.26 11.90 2.22
CA PRO A 189 25.14 12.37 1.50
C PRO A 189 25.62 13.18 0.35
N LEU A 190 25.31 12.72 -0.74
CA LEU A 190 24.86 13.48 -1.86
C LEU A 190 24.00 14.70 -1.49
N LEU A 191 23.94 15.02 -0.21
CA LEU A 191 22.92 15.81 0.45
C LEU A 191 23.42 17.06 1.08
N LEU A 192 24.70 17.31 1.07
CA LEU A 192 25.21 18.60 1.49
C LEU A 192 25.73 19.32 0.27
N PRO A 193 24.86 19.94 -0.54
CA PRO A 193 25.28 20.76 -1.68
C PRO A 193 26.20 21.90 -1.25
N SER A 194 26.22 22.24 0.04
CA SER A 194 26.97 23.38 0.57
C SER A 194 28.38 23.07 1.08
N LEU A 195 28.74 21.80 1.23
CA LEU A 195 30.04 21.42 1.84
C LEU A 195 30.98 20.68 0.92
N MET A 196 30.54 20.17 -0.21
CA MET A 196 31.43 19.58 -1.21
C MET A 196 31.63 20.56 -2.38
N ARG A 197 32.79 21.17 -2.38
CA ARG A 197 33.32 21.90 -3.50
C ARG A 197 33.52 20.93 -4.66
N GLY A 198 32.76 21.10 -5.75
CA GLY A 198 32.98 20.36 -6.98
C GLY A 198 34.39 20.59 -7.52
N MET A 199 34.92 19.63 -8.26
CA MET A 199 36.26 19.76 -8.84
C MET A 199 36.27 20.63 -10.10
N ASP A 200 35.15 20.74 -10.79
CA ASP A 200 35.07 21.45 -12.06
C ASP A 200 34.78 22.94 -11.88
N PHE A 201 35.68 23.73 -12.43
CA PHE A 201 35.60 25.19 -12.44
C PHE A 201 34.59 25.66 -13.47
N VAL A 202 33.53 26.33 -13.03
CA VAL A 202 32.44 26.85 -13.87
C VAL A 202 32.68 28.31 -14.27
N GLY A 203 33.16 29.13 -13.33
CA GLY A 203 33.32 30.55 -13.59
C GLY A 203 33.83 31.35 -12.38
N VAL A 204 33.74 32.66 -12.50
CA VAL A 204 34.07 33.58 -11.43
C VAL A 204 32.91 34.55 -11.20
N ARG A 205 32.59 34.82 -9.93
CA ARG A 205 31.64 35.87 -9.53
C ARG A 205 32.29 36.84 -8.58
N GLU A 206 31.67 38.00 -8.38
CA GLU A 206 32.12 38.94 -7.38
C GLU A 206 32.08 38.30 -5.98
N TYR A 207 33.10 38.58 -5.19
CA TYR A 207 33.23 38.10 -3.81
C TYR A 207 32.11 38.68 -2.95
N ARG A 208 31.54 37.85 -2.07
CA ARG A 208 30.57 38.24 -1.05
C ARG A 208 31.12 37.92 0.33
N GLU A 209 30.73 38.71 1.35
CA GLU A 209 31.07 38.39 2.73
C GLU A 209 30.59 36.99 3.11
N GLY A 210 31.52 36.16 3.63
CA GLY A 210 31.32 34.77 3.93
C GLY A 210 31.92 33.80 2.91
N ASP A 211 32.39 34.25 1.75
CA ASP A 211 33.10 33.43 0.80
C ASP A 211 34.50 33.05 1.30
N SER A 212 34.96 31.84 0.95
CA SER A 212 36.27 31.34 1.31
C SER A 212 37.38 32.13 0.59
N LEU A 213 38.30 32.70 1.33
CA LEU A 213 39.47 33.37 0.77
C LEU A 213 40.39 32.45 -0.03
N ARG A 214 40.32 31.13 0.17
CA ARG A 214 41.06 30.16 -0.62
C ARG A 214 40.58 30.06 -2.07
N ASP A 215 39.35 30.48 -2.32
CA ASP A 215 38.71 30.44 -3.64
C ASP A 215 38.81 31.77 -4.37
N LEU A 216 39.59 32.71 -3.85
CA LEU A 216 39.82 33.98 -4.49
C LEU A 216 40.52 33.80 -5.85
N HIS A 217 39.95 34.42 -6.89
CA HIS A 217 40.51 34.35 -8.24
C HIS A 217 41.50 35.50 -8.47
N HIS A 218 42.73 35.31 -8.08
CA HIS A 218 43.76 36.35 -8.09
C HIS A 218 43.97 37.03 -9.46
N LYS A 219 43.86 36.29 -10.55
CA LYS A 219 43.99 36.80 -11.92
C LYS A 219 42.85 37.79 -12.29
N ALA A 220 41.62 37.48 -11.86
CA ALA A 220 40.48 38.39 -12.07
C ALA A 220 40.60 39.62 -11.15
N PHE A 221 41.03 39.43 -9.89
CA PHE A 221 41.31 40.51 -8.99
C PHE A 221 42.35 41.50 -9.54
N ALA A 222 43.46 40.99 -10.04
CA ALA A 222 44.52 41.82 -10.64
C ALA A 222 44.04 42.60 -11.89
N ARG A 223 43.07 42.04 -12.65
CA ARG A 223 42.58 42.68 -13.89
C ARG A 223 41.47 43.71 -13.65
N TYR A 224 40.60 43.45 -12.71
CA TYR A 224 39.40 44.24 -12.52
C TYR A 224 39.44 45.10 -11.25
N GLY A 225 40.44 44.95 -10.36
CA GLY A 225 40.59 45.71 -9.11
C GLY A 225 39.53 45.39 -8.04
N LYS A 226 38.71 44.41 -8.28
CA LYS A 226 37.67 43.90 -7.36
C LYS A 226 37.91 42.45 -7.02
N PRO A 227 37.60 41.99 -5.80
CA PRO A 227 37.74 40.60 -5.42
C PRO A 227 36.70 39.74 -6.14
N PHE A 228 37.14 38.62 -6.73
CA PHE A 228 36.32 37.61 -7.36
C PHE A 228 36.57 36.24 -6.72
N THR A 229 35.49 35.49 -6.51
CA THR A 229 35.53 34.09 -6.03
C THR A 229 35.34 33.11 -7.19
N LYS A 230 36.09 32.03 -7.18
CA LYS A 230 35.91 30.91 -8.14
C LYS A 230 34.61 30.22 -7.84
N GLU A 231 33.77 30.04 -8.85
CA GLU A 231 32.61 29.16 -8.81
C GLU A 231 32.95 27.77 -9.32
N PHE A 232 32.61 26.78 -8.53
CA PHE A 232 32.79 25.37 -8.89
C PHE A 232 31.42 24.75 -9.12
N GLU A 233 31.34 23.81 -10.04
CA GLU A 233 30.14 23.04 -10.26
C GLU A 233 29.82 22.25 -8.99
N THR A 234 28.60 22.36 -8.51
CA THR A 234 28.13 21.52 -7.41
C THR A 234 27.82 20.16 -8.03
N GLU A 235 28.69 19.20 -7.83
CA GLU A 235 28.37 17.82 -8.19
C GLU A 235 27.08 17.43 -7.47
N ARG A 236 26.00 17.42 -8.20
CA ARG A 236 24.77 16.76 -7.77
C ARG A 236 25.05 15.26 -7.86
N GLY A 237 25.47 14.69 -6.76
CA GLY A 237 25.65 13.26 -6.73
C GLY A 237 24.39 12.51 -7.12
N ALA A 238 24.57 11.32 -7.71
CA ALA A 238 23.48 10.53 -8.29
C ALA A 238 22.45 9.98 -7.26
N GLY A 239 22.58 10.26 -5.98
CA GLY A 239 21.76 9.68 -4.91
C GLY A 239 22.15 8.22 -4.62
N ALA A 240 21.70 7.69 -3.50
CA ALA A 240 21.82 6.28 -3.19
C ALA A 240 20.87 5.47 -4.07
N ILE A 241 21.34 4.31 -4.49
CA ILE A 241 20.55 3.34 -5.25
C ILE A 241 20.03 2.31 -4.26
N LEU A 242 18.72 2.25 -4.11
CA LEU A 242 18.05 1.25 -3.26
C LEU A 242 17.64 0.05 -4.11
N VAL A 243 18.07 -1.14 -3.74
CA VAL A 243 17.70 -2.39 -4.40
C VAL A 243 16.95 -3.27 -3.41
N LEU A 244 15.69 -3.59 -3.73
CA LEU A 244 14.87 -4.50 -2.95
C LEU A 244 14.87 -5.88 -3.61
N ASP A 245 15.45 -6.87 -2.92
CA ASP A 245 15.43 -8.26 -3.36
C ASP A 245 14.35 -9.04 -2.59
N VAL A 246 13.27 -9.38 -3.28
CA VAL A 246 12.13 -10.13 -2.74
C VAL A 246 12.26 -11.65 -2.91
N THR A 247 13.46 -12.15 -3.22
CA THR A 247 13.70 -13.58 -3.42
C THR A 247 13.57 -14.33 -2.10
N ALA A 248 12.81 -15.42 -2.09
CA ALA A 248 12.62 -16.30 -0.94
C ALA A 248 12.77 -17.78 -1.36
N ARG A 249 13.41 -18.60 -0.51
CA ARG A 249 13.66 -20.04 -0.77
C ARG A 249 12.54 -20.92 -0.25
N ASN A 250 12.00 -20.60 0.91
CA ASN A 250 11.04 -21.40 1.65
C ASN A 250 9.84 -20.59 2.18
N LEU A 251 8.83 -21.29 2.68
CA LEU A 251 7.59 -20.67 3.16
C LEU A 251 7.80 -19.70 4.33
N ARG A 252 8.77 -19.97 5.22
CA ARG A 252 9.11 -19.06 6.33
C ARG A 252 9.70 -17.75 5.81
N GLU A 253 10.62 -17.84 4.87
CA GLU A 253 11.21 -16.67 4.24
C GLU A 253 10.15 -15.87 3.47
N LYS A 254 9.21 -16.54 2.78
CA LYS A 254 8.07 -15.87 2.12
C LYS A 254 7.23 -15.06 3.11
N SER A 255 7.00 -15.53 4.33
CA SER A 255 6.28 -14.75 5.35
C SER A 255 7.04 -13.50 5.77
N SER A 256 8.37 -13.55 5.76
CA SER A 256 9.24 -12.42 6.14
C SER A 256 9.43 -11.39 5.01
N VAL A 257 9.06 -11.71 3.77
CA VAL A 257 9.09 -10.74 2.65
C VAL A 257 8.18 -9.54 2.93
N GLU A 258 7.04 -9.75 3.58
CA GLU A 258 6.14 -8.63 3.94
C GLU A 258 6.82 -7.67 4.92
N MET A 259 7.56 -8.20 5.90
CA MET A 259 8.35 -7.38 6.82
C MET A 259 9.51 -6.67 6.11
N LEU A 260 10.17 -7.34 5.15
CA LEU A 260 11.20 -6.74 4.31
C LEU A 260 10.66 -5.56 3.49
N ILE A 261 9.46 -5.67 2.95
CA ILE A 261 8.82 -4.60 2.19
C ILE A 261 8.44 -3.41 3.10
N ARG A 262 7.97 -3.67 4.31
CA ARG A 262 7.73 -2.61 5.31
C ARG A 262 9.01 -1.90 5.72
N LEU A 263 10.11 -2.65 5.87
CA LEU A 263 11.43 -2.11 6.12
C LEU A 263 11.92 -1.26 4.93
N ALA A 264 11.75 -1.77 3.71
CA ALA A 264 12.09 -1.04 2.49
C ALA A 264 11.30 0.27 2.36
N ALA A 265 10.00 0.24 2.71
CA ALA A 265 9.17 1.44 2.75
C ALA A 265 9.74 2.48 3.73
N GLY A 266 10.14 2.05 4.95
CA GLY A 266 10.73 2.93 5.95
C GLY A 266 12.07 3.52 5.52
N VAL A 267 12.98 2.68 5.05
CA VAL A 267 14.32 3.10 4.58
C VAL A 267 14.20 4.02 3.36
N GLY A 268 13.34 3.67 2.39
CA GLY A 268 13.14 4.47 1.19
C GLY A 268 12.58 5.86 1.50
N LEU A 269 11.54 5.95 2.33
CA LEU A 269 10.99 7.25 2.77
C LEU A 269 12.02 8.07 3.55
N TRP A 270 12.78 7.44 4.45
CA TRP A 270 13.86 8.09 5.20
C TRP A 270 14.93 8.68 4.27
N LEU A 271 15.29 7.94 3.19
CA LEU A 271 16.21 8.44 2.15
C LEU A 271 15.58 9.58 1.34
N MET A 272 14.30 9.48 0.99
CA MET A 272 13.59 10.51 0.22
C MET A 272 13.42 11.82 0.98
N GLU A 273 13.08 11.76 2.28
CA GLU A 273 13.00 12.94 3.15
C GLU A 273 14.32 13.73 3.19
N ARG A 274 15.44 13.02 3.01
CA ARG A 274 16.79 13.59 2.96
C ARG A 274 17.27 13.89 1.54
N SER A 275 16.40 13.73 0.54
CA SER A 275 16.73 13.82 -0.88
C SER A 275 17.93 12.93 -1.29
N ALA A 276 18.10 11.79 -0.61
CA ALA A 276 19.21 10.86 -0.76
C ALA A 276 18.91 9.69 -1.68
N LEU A 277 17.64 9.42 -1.98
CA LEU A 277 17.25 8.36 -2.89
C LEU A 277 17.36 8.87 -4.33
N GLY A 278 18.29 8.27 -5.10
CA GLY A 278 18.47 8.57 -6.51
C GLY A 278 17.67 7.63 -7.40
N ARG A 279 17.86 6.32 -7.24
CA ARG A 279 17.20 5.28 -8.04
C ARG A 279 16.68 4.17 -7.15
N PHE A 280 15.62 3.51 -7.60
CA PHE A 280 15.02 2.39 -6.88
C PHE A 280 14.82 1.19 -7.82
N PHE A 281 15.19 0.00 -7.33
CA PHE A 281 15.05 -1.25 -8.06
C PHE A 281 14.29 -2.29 -7.24
N ILE A 282 13.43 -3.05 -7.91
CA ILE A 282 12.79 -4.25 -7.37
C ILE A 282 13.34 -5.44 -8.15
N GLY A 283 14.24 -6.21 -7.54
CA GLY A 283 15.05 -7.18 -8.26
C GLY A 283 15.96 -6.49 -9.29
N ASP A 284 15.84 -6.86 -10.55
CA ASP A 284 16.62 -6.26 -11.65
C ASP A 284 15.88 -5.08 -12.34
N ASP A 285 14.61 -4.87 -12.00
CA ASP A 285 13.75 -3.86 -12.65
C ASP A 285 13.86 -2.50 -11.97
N GLU A 286 14.18 -1.47 -12.76
CA GLU A 286 14.20 -0.09 -12.29
C GLU A 286 12.80 0.51 -12.23
N ILE A 287 12.49 1.11 -11.10
CA ILE A 287 11.21 1.80 -10.88
C ILE A 287 11.41 3.31 -11.01
N SER A 288 10.64 3.91 -11.90
CA SER A 288 10.64 5.37 -12.07
C SER A 288 9.96 6.04 -10.87
N LEU A 289 10.71 6.90 -10.17
CA LEU A 289 10.19 7.69 -9.04
C LEU A 289 9.82 9.08 -9.51
N VAL A 290 8.66 9.57 -9.09
CA VAL A 290 8.23 10.94 -9.33
C VAL A 290 8.78 11.82 -8.21
N GLN A 291 9.58 12.81 -8.57
CA GLN A 291 10.13 13.75 -7.58
C GLN A 291 9.04 14.72 -7.10
N GLY A 292 8.97 14.95 -5.78
CA GLY A 292 8.03 15.90 -5.20
C GLY A 292 6.65 15.36 -4.85
N ASP A 293 6.39 14.08 -5.06
CA ASP A 293 5.10 13.43 -4.71
C ASP A 293 5.03 12.94 -3.25
N GLY A 294 6.02 13.29 -2.42
CA GLY A 294 6.10 12.83 -1.02
C GLY A 294 6.34 11.33 -0.87
N GLY A 295 6.83 10.65 -1.91
CA GLY A 295 7.12 9.22 -1.90
C GLY A 295 5.91 8.34 -2.27
N MET A 296 4.83 8.92 -2.78
CA MET A 296 3.64 8.15 -3.13
C MET A 296 3.90 7.17 -4.27
N SER A 297 4.63 7.56 -5.33
CA SER A 297 5.03 6.66 -6.43
C SER A 297 5.90 5.50 -5.95
N PHE A 298 6.77 5.75 -4.97
CA PHE A 298 7.58 4.72 -4.33
C PHE A 298 6.71 3.73 -3.54
N LEU A 299 5.79 4.21 -2.70
CA LEU A 299 4.86 3.37 -1.94
C LEU A 299 3.92 2.59 -2.86
N GLU A 300 3.48 3.19 -3.96
CA GLU A 300 2.67 2.53 -4.97
C GLU A 300 3.42 1.35 -5.61
N SER A 301 4.68 1.53 -5.99
CA SER A 301 5.49 0.46 -6.55
C SER A 301 5.65 -0.71 -5.56
N LEU A 302 5.85 -0.41 -4.27
CA LEU A 302 5.90 -1.42 -3.22
C LEU A 302 4.55 -2.12 -2.99
N ALA A 303 3.44 -1.39 -3.09
CA ALA A 303 2.10 -1.98 -2.97
C ALA A 303 1.79 -2.95 -4.14
N ARG A 304 2.27 -2.66 -5.35
CA ARG A 304 2.07 -3.50 -6.54
C ARG A 304 2.92 -4.77 -6.58
N ILE A 305 3.92 -4.93 -5.68
CA ILE A 305 4.66 -6.20 -5.56
C ILE A 305 3.66 -7.33 -5.22
N PRO A 306 3.67 -8.45 -5.96
CA PRO A 306 2.77 -9.57 -5.68
C PRO A 306 2.88 -10.05 -4.23
N PRO A 307 1.81 -10.58 -3.63
CA PRO A 307 1.86 -11.15 -2.30
C PRO A 307 2.88 -12.30 -2.24
N ALA A 308 3.51 -12.47 -1.09
CA ALA A 308 4.63 -13.41 -0.88
C ALA A 308 4.30 -14.86 -1.31
N SER A 309 3.02 -15.25 -1.24
CA SER A 309 2.56 -16.58 -1.70
C SER A 309 2.74 -16.80 -3.21
N LEU A 310 2.67 -15.74 -4.01
CA LEU A 310 2.81 -15.78 -5.47
C LEU A 310 4.25 -15.56 -5.95
N LEU A 311 5.16 -15.17 -5.06
CA LEU A 311 6.56 -14.97 -5.42
C LEU A 311 7.21 -16.30 -5.82
N LYS A 312 7.96 -16.27 -6.92
CA LYS A 312 8.73 -17.44 -7.37
C LYS A 312 9.82 -17.73 -6.34
N SER A 313 9.97 -19.02 -6.02
CA SER A 313 11.08 -19.46 -5.18
C SER A 313 12.39 -19.37 -5.97
N GLY A 314 13.40 -18.71 -5.43
CA GLY A 314 14.71 -18.54 -6.06
C GLY A 314 15.83 -18.95 -5.12
N ASN A 315 17.00 -19.27 -5.68
CA ASN A 315 18.17 -19.71 -4.89
C ASN A 315 18.86 -18.59 -4.08
N GLY A 316 18.38 -17.35 -4.17
CA GLY A 316 18.91 -16.21 -3.38
C GLY A 316 20.37 -15.79 -3.69
N GLN A 317 21.03 -16.49 -4.61
CA GLN A 317 22.43 -16.24 -5.01
C GLN A 317 22.55 -15.53 -6.36
N LYS A 318 21.40 -15.10 -6.94
CA LYS A 318 21.46 -14.35 -8.19
C LYS A 318 22.12 -13.01 -7.94
N LEU A 319 23.20 -12.74 -8.67
CA LEU A 319 23.82 -11.42 -8.67
C LEU A 319 22.86 -10.41 -9.27
N TRP A 320 22.88 -9.20 -8.72
CA TRP A 320 22.10 -8.10 -9.26
C TRP A 320 22.67 -7.64 -10.60
N ALA A 321 21.85 -7.70 -11.64
CA ALA A 321 22.26 -7.41 -13.02
C ALA A 321 21.38 -6.31 -13.62
N PRO A 322 21.58 -5.02 -13.24
CA PRO A 322 20.83 -3.92 -13.81
C PRO A 322 21.19 -3.72 -15.29
N ALA A 323 20.22 -3.23 -16.08
CA ALA A 323 20.41 -2.98 -17.51
C ALA A 323 21.51 -1.95 -17.80
N ALA A 324 21.76 -1.01 -16.88
CA ALA A 324 22.84 -0.03 -16.95
C ALA A 324 23.68 -0.05 -15.68
N ARG A 325 24.98 0.11 -15.81
CA ARG A 325 25.89 0.15 -14.64
C ARG A 325 25.47 1.27 -13.70
N PRO A 326 25.29 0.98 -12.41
CA PRO A 326 24.88 1.97 -11.44
C PRO A 326 25.99 3.01 -11.20
N LEU A 327 25.61 4.28 -11.25
CA LEU A 327 26.46 5.40 -10.85
C LEU A 327 25.98 5.84 -9.45
N GLY A 328 26.71 5.47 -8.41
CA GLY A 328 26.39 5.82 -7.04
C GLY A 328 26.42 4.64 -6.07
N PRO A 329 26.30 4.91 -4.76
CA PRO A 329 26.33 3.88 -3.74
C PRO A 329 25.07 3.01 -3.76
N VAL A 330 25.26 1.71 -3.80
CA VAL A 330 24.16 0.72 -3.85
C VAL A 330 23.91 0.13 -2.47
N LEU A 331 22.67 0.27 -2.00
CA LEU A 331 22.15 -0.33 -0.79
C LEU A 331 21.13 -1.43 -1.17
N ARG A 332 21.43 -2.67 -0.83
CA ARG A 332 20.54 -3.81 -1.05
C ARG A 332 19.81 -4.18 0.23
N LEU A 333 18.50 -4.38 0.12
CA LEU A 333 17.65 -4.96 1.15
C LEU A 333 17.21 -6.35 0.71
N GLY A 334 17.44 -7.38 1.52
CA GLY A 334 17.11 -8.75 1.14
C GLY A 334 17.03 -9.70 2.35
N LEU A 335 16.67 -10.95 2.08
CA LEU A 335 16.65 -12.02 3.07
C LEU A 335 18.00 -12.78 3.15
N PHE A 336 18.91 -12.53 2.23
CA PHE A 336 20.20 -13.20 2.15
C PHE A 336 21.32 -12.20 1.88
N ALA A 337 22.47 -12.45 2.49
CA ALA A 337 23.72 -11.78 2.11
C ALA A 337 24.19 -12.31 0.75
N THR A 338 24.70 -11.42 -0.10
CA THR A 338 25.27 -11.73 -1.41
C THR A 338 26.65 -11.11 -1.54
N GLU A 339 27.58 -11.82 -2.13
CA GLU A 339 28.90 -11.29 -2.51
C GLU A 339 28.82 -10.69 -3.93
N ASP A 340 28.07 -9.60 -4.06
CA ASP A 340 27.89 -8.91 -5.32
C ASP A 340 28.82 -7.68 -5.37
N PRO A 341 29.74 -7.60 -6.37
CA PRO A 341 30.70 -6.50 -6.46
C PRO A 341 30.04 -5.13 -6.74
N LEU A 342 28.79 -5.11 -7.18
CA LEU A 342 28.02 -3.88 -7.40
C LEU A 342 27.34 -3.37 -6.13
N VAL A 343 27.20 -4.22 -5.10
CA VAL A 343 26.51 -3.88 -3.87
C VAL A 343 27.51 -3.37 -2.83
N HIS A 344 27.40 -2.11 -2.45
CA HIS A 344 28.32 -1.49 -1.49
C HIS A 344 27.94 -1.81 -0.05
N LYS A 345 26.64 -1.80 0.25
CA LYS A 345 26.08 -2.10 1.56
C LYS A 345 24.80 -2.94 1.43
N GLN A 346 24.57 -3.81 2.40
CA GLN A 346 23.36 -4.64 2.40
C GLN A 346 22.76 -4.75 3.80
N VAL A 347 21.43 -4.70 3.85
CA VAL A 347 20.64 -5.01 5.02
C VAL A 347 19.98 -6.36 4.79
N VAL A 348 20.27 -7.31 5.67
CA VAL A 348 19.75 -8.67 5.59
C VAL A 348 18.77 -8.89 6.72
N LEU A 349 17.53 -9.23 6.38
CA LEU A 349 16.51 -9.58 7.36
C LEU A 349 16.70 -11.06 7.76
N ASP A 350 17.23 -11.30 8.96
CA ASP A 350 17.44 -12.65 9.48
C ASP A 350 16.13 -13.26 9.98
N VAL A 351 15.75 -14.38 9.39
CA VAL A 351 14.53 -15.15 9.64
C VAL A 351 14.77 -16.28 10.66
N SER A 352 15.99 -16.45 11.15
CA SER A 352 16.31 -17.53 12.08
C SER A 352 15.58 -17.35 13.43
N SER A 353 14.80 -18.37 13.83
CA SER A 353 13.96 -18.35 15.03
C SER A 353 14.72 -18.54 16.35
N LYS A 354 16.04 -18.62 16.32
CA LYS A 354 16.87 -18.72 17.52
C LYS A 354 17.20 -17.34 18.09
N ALA A 355 16.20 -16.61 18.51
CA ALA A 355 16.37 -15.45 19.38
C ALA A 355 16.63 -15.92 20.82
N SER A 356 17.72 -16.63 21.03
CA SER A 356 18.26 -16.90 22.37
C SER A 356 19.43 -15.93 22.59
N GLY A 357 19.20 -14.93 23.43
CA GLY A 357 20.22 -14.01 23.91
C GLY A 357 20.48 -12.81 22.99
N ASP A 358 20.78 -11.69 23.62
CA ASP A 358 21.22 -10.39 23.08
C ASP A 358 21.75 -10.38 21.64
N PHE A 359 20.85 -10.41 20.65
CA PHE A 359 21.20 -10.12 19.28
C PHE A 359 21.37 -8.60 19.16
N LYS A 360 22.57 -8.12 19.41
CA LYS A 360 23.05 -6.88 18.83
C LYS A 360 23.04 -7.08 17.33
N ASN A 361 22.54 -6.11 16.57
CA ASN A 361 22.62 -6.12 15.12
C ASN A 361 24.09 -6.44 14.74
N ALA A 362 24.32 -7.60 14.12
CA ALA A 362 25.66 -7.97 13.72
C ALA A 362 26.03 -7.12 12.52
N VAL A 363 26.89 -6.14 12.73
CA VAL A 363 27.40 -5.26 11.68
C VAL A 363 28.76 -5.85 11.26
N ALA A 364 28.80 -6.47 10.10
CA ALA A 364 30.04 -6.66 9.36
C ALA A 364 30.30 -5.39 8.52
N ASP A 365 31.50 -5.22 7.96
CA ASP A 365 31.87 -3.98 7.26
C ASP A 365 30.87 -3.50 6.19
N ASN A 366 30.12 -4.41 5.57
CA ASN A 366 29.17 -4.12 4.51
C ASN A 366 27.78 -4.75 4.70
N VAL A 367 27.56 -5.53 5.76
CA VAL A 367 26.29 -6.27 6.02
C VAL A 367 25.74 -5.89 7.37
N LEU A 368 24.50 -5.43 7.42
CA LEU A 368 23.70 -5.22 8.61
C LEU A 368 22.65 -6.32 8.69
N ALA A 369 22.79 -7.25 9.64
CA ALA A 369 21.79 -8.26 9.89
C ALA A 369 20.76 -7.75 10.91
N VAL A 370 19.47 -7.79 10.54
CA VAL A 370 18.35 -7.34 11.36
C VAL A 370 17.42 -8.52 11.62
N ASN A 371 17.05 -8.74 12.87
CA ASN A 371 16.19 -9.88 13.25
C ASN A 371 14.71 -9.58 12.94
N ALA A 372 14.08 -10.41 12.09
CA ALA A 372 12.68 -10.28 11.68
C ALA A 372 11.70 -10.32 12.85
N SER A 373 11.90 -11.25 13.80
CA SER A 373 10.99 -11.40 14.94
C SER A 373 11.06 -10.24 15.94
N ARG A 374 12.18 -9.52 16.00
CA ARG A 374 12.29 -8.28 16.78
C ARG A 374 11.49 -7.15 16.12
N LEU A 375 11.58 -7.02 14.79
CA LEU A 375 10.81 -6.03 14.03
C LEU A 375 9.31 -6.31 14.12
N GLU A 376 8.87 -7.57 14.04
CA GLU A 376 7.46 -7.96 14.16
C GLU A 376 6.89 -7.57 15.53
N ARG A 377 7.58 -7.90 16.62
CA ARG A 377 7.16 -7.52 17.99
C ARG A 377 7.07 -6.01 18.17
N SER A 378 8.04 -5.29 17.64
CA SER A 378 8.00 -3.82 17.67
C SER A 378 6.81 -3.27 16.89
N PHE A 379 6.48 -3.88 15.76
CA PHE A 379 5.37 -3.47 14.90
C PHE A 379 4.00 -3.74 15.53
N GLU A 380 3.85 -4.83 16.28
CA GLU A 380 2.60 -5.19 16.98
C GLU A 380 2.37 -4.34 18.24
N THR A 381 3.44 -4.00 18.96
CA THR A 381 3.35 -3.33 20.27
C THR A 381 3.10 -1.83 20.17
N SER A 382 3.47 -1.18 19.07
CA SER A 382 3.39 0.26 18.91
C SER A 382 2.88 0.65 17.51
N ARG A 383 1.81 1.44 17.47
CA ARG A 383 1.34 2.05 16.20
C ARG A 383 2.37 3.00 15.58
N GLU A 384 3.38 3.40 16.33
CA GLU A 384 4.47 4.30 15.93
C GLU A 384 5.82 3.71 16.37
N THR A 385 6.31 2.69 15.68
CA THR A 385 7.59 2.08 16.05
C THR A 385 8.74 2.80 15.37
N GLU A 386 9.54 3.54 16.14
CA GLU A 386 10.87 3.94 15.73
C GLU A 386 11.82 2.75 15.88
N VAL A 387 12.40 2.32 14.78
CA VAL A 387 13.43 1.29 14.75
C VAL A 387 14.77 1.97 14.52
N SER A 388 15.67 1.92 15.51
CA SER A 388 17.09 2.15 15.27
C SER A 388 17.67 0.89 14.64
N LEU A 389 18.08 0.97 13.41
CA LEU A 389 18.76 -0.10 12.69
C LEU A 389 20.21 -0.21 13.12
#